data_251242882fa14543695a4f9222bd083b
#
_entry.id   251242882fa14543695a4f9222bd083b
#
_cell.length_a   1.000
_cell.length_b   1.000
_cell.length_c   1.000
_cell.angle_alpha   90.00
_cell.angle_beta   90.00
_cell.angle_gamma   90.00
#
_symmetry.space_group_name_H-M   'P 1'
#
loop_
_entity.id
_entity.type
_entity.pdbx_description
1 polymer ?
#
loop_
_entity_poly.entity_id
_entity_poly.type
_entity_poly.pdbx_seq_one_letter_code
_entity_poly.pdbx_strand_id
1 'polypeptide(L)'
;VYFWLKNPDSAEDKARLKEGLATLRGVQEVQWMVSGEPASTLPRDVVVSDWSVSETMYFASSADQDAYQVHPLHQAFVKNYSHLWSRVVVYDTQVKP
;
A
#
# COMPACT_ATOMS: atom_id res chain seq x y z
N VAL A 1 -3.11 3.40 -0.07
CA VAL A 1 -2.12 3.32 -1.15
C VAL A 1 -2.56 2.26 -2.14
N TYR A 2 -2.46 2.58 -3.42
CA TYR A 2 -2.82 1.65 -4.50
C TYR A 2 -1.63 1.48 -5.43
N PHE A 3 -1.33 0.22 -5.77
CA PHE A 3 -0.19 -0.14 -6.61
C PHE A 3 -0.67 -0.77 -7.91
N TRP A 4 -0.09 -0.35 -9.03
CA TRP A 4 -0.21 -1.00 -10.33
C TRP A 4 1.08 -1.74 -10.63
N LEU A 5 1.03 -3.06 -10.73
CA LEU A 5 2.20 -3.86 -11.07
C LEU A 5 2.61 -3.66 -12.52
N LYS A 6 3.91 -3.73 -12.79
CA LYS A 6 4.42 -3.77 -14.17
C LYS A 6 3.91 -4.99 -14.93
N ASN A 7 3.81 -6.12 -14.21
CA ASN A 7 3.31 -7.38 -14.73
C ASN A 7 2.04 -7.75 -13.96
N PRO A 8 0.88 -7.15 -14.32
CA PRO A 8 -0.33 -7.28 -13.50
C PRO A 8 -0.89 -8.70 -13.43
N ASP A 9 -0.54 -9.57 -14.40
CA ASP A 9 -1.00 -10.96 -14.42
C ASP A 9 -0.06 -11.90 -13.67
N SER A 10 1.06 -11.40 -13.13
CA SER A 10 2.04 -12.20 -12.41
C SER A 10 1.58 -12.43 -10.96
N ALA A 11 1.13 -13.65 -10.66
CA ALA A 11 0.79 -14.04 -9.29
C ALA A 11 2.01 -13.99 -8.38
N GLU A 12 3.20 -14.29 -8.91
CA GLU A 12 4.47 -14.23 -8.15
C GLU A 12 4.80 -12.80 -7.74
N ASP A 13 4.71 -11.84 -8.67
CA ASP A 13 5.01 -10.43 -8.37
C ASP A 13 4.00 -9.86 -7.36
N LYS A 14 2.73 -10.24 -7.48
CA LYS A 14 1.71 -9.85 -6.52
C LYS A 14 2.01 -10.38 -5.12
N ALA A 15 2.36 -11.65 -5.01
CA ALA A 15 2.72 -12.26 -3.74
C ALA A 15 3.97 -11.60 -3.13
N ARG A 16 4.95 -11.27 -3.97
CA ARG A 16 6.17 -10.60 -3.54
C ARG A 16 5.89 -9.19 -3.01
N LEU A 17 5.04 -8.44 -3.69
CA LEU A 17 4.65 -7.11 -3.20
C LEU A 17 3.94 -7.21 -1.85
N LYS A 18 3.02 -8.16 -1.68
CA LYS A 18 2.33 -8.38 -0.40
C LYS A 18 3.30 -8.76 0.71
N GLU A 19 4.31 -9.57 0.41
CA GLU A 19 5.37 -9.92 1.35
C GLU A 19 6.12 -8.67 1.79
N GLY A 20 6.48 -7.81 0.85
CA GLY A 20 7.13 -6.52 1.16
C GLY A 20 6.27 -5.63 2.04
N LEU A 21 4.98 -5.51 1.71
CA LEU A 21 4.05 -4.71 2.51
C LEU A 21 3.95 -5.24 3.95
N ALA A 22 3.98 -6.55 4.13
CA ALA A 22 3.90 -7.14 5.46
C ALA A 22 5.07 -6.74 6.36
N THR A 23 6.24 -6.41 5.80
CA THR A 23 7.39 -5.95 6.59
C THR A 23 7.12 -4.60 7.27
N LEU A 24 6.20 -3.81 6.74
CA LEU A 24 5.87 -2.50 7.30
C LEU A 24 5.12 -2.60 8.62
N ARG A 25 4.60 -3.77 8.97
CA ARG A 25 4.01 -4.00 10.30
C ARG A 25 5.01 -3.86 11.44
N GLY A 26 6.31 -3.93 11.13
CA GLY A 26 7.38 -3.70 12.10
C GLY A 26 7.57 -2.24 12.48
N VAL A 27 6.92 -1.31 11.79
CA VAL A 27 6.99 0.12 12.13
C VAL A 27 6.04 0.38 13.29
N GLN A 28 6.60 0.84 14.42
CA GLN A 28 5.85 1.02 15.66
C GLN A 28 4.67 1.99 15.52
N GLU A 29 4.81 3.03 14.70
CA GLU A 29 3.81 4.06 14.49
C GLU A 29 2.60 3.59 13.69
N VAL A 30 2.71 2.47 12.99
CA VAL A 30 1.59 1.86 12.26
C VAL A 30 0.68 1.15 13.26
N GLN A 31 -0.48 1.74 13.54
CA GLN A 31 -1.42 1.16 14.52
C GLN A 31 -2.21 -0.01 13.93
N TRP A 32 -2.52 0.07 12.66
CA TRP A 32 -3.33 -0.92 11.97
C TRP A 32 -3.00 -0.88 10.48
N MET A 33 -3.01 -2.03 9.85
CA MET A 33 -2.66 -2.15 8.46
C MET A 33 -3.29 -3.39 7.85
N VAL A 34 -3.84 -3.24 6.65
CA VAL A 34 -4.28 -4.36 5.81
C VAL A 34 -3.84 -4.14 4.38
N SER A 35 -3.66 -5.22 3.66
CA SER A 35 -3.48 -5.19 2.21
C SER A 35 -4.65 -5.90 1.54
N GLY A 36 -4.93 -5.54 0.30
CA GLY A 36 -6.06 -6.11 -0.43
C GLY A 36 -5.87 -6.07 -1.93
N GLU A 37 -6.85 -6.62 -2.62
CA GLU A 37 -6.94 -6.64 -4.08
C GLU A 37 -8.31 -6.07 -4.50
N PRO A 38 -8.49 -5.69 -5.78
CA PRO A 38 -9.78 -5.17 -6.23
C PRO A 38 -10.92 -6.14 -5.91
N ALA A 39 -11.98 -5.60 -5.30
CA ALA A 39 -13.18 -6.39 -5.04
C ALA A 39 -14.01 -6.54 -6.33
N SER A 40 -14.69 -7.68 -6.47
CA SER A 40 -15.56 -7.93 -7.62
C SER A 40 -16.94 -7.31 -7.38
N THR A 41 -17.00 -5.99 -7.25
CA THR A 41 -18.24 -5.25 -7.11
C THR A 41 -18.85 -4.97 -8.49
N LEU A 42 -20.12 -4.56 -8.50
CA LEU A 42 -20.79 -4.21 -9.76
C LEU A 42 -20.01 -3.07 -10.46
N PRO A 43 -19.74 -3.22 -11.76
CA PRO A 43 -19.04 -2.17 -12.50
C PRO A 43 -19.86 -0.88 -12.51
N ARG A 44 -19.20 0.23 -12.17
CA ARG A 44 -19.75 1.58 -12.21
C ARG A 44 -18.65 2.53 -12.62
N ASP A 45 -18.98 3.64 -13.25
CA ASP A 45 -18.02 4.61 -13.75
C ASP A 45 -17.10 5.15 -12.65
N VAL A 46 -17.60 5.19 -11.41
CA VAL A 46 -16.82 5.71 -10.27
C VAL A 46 -15.90 4.66 -9.63
N VAL A 47 -16.01 3.39 -10.03
CA VAL A 47 -15.19 2.32 -9.47
C VAL A 47 -13.90 2.18 -10.28
N VAL A 48 -12.77 2.40 -9.62
CA VAL A 48 -11.45 2.15 -10.18
C VAL A 48 -11.01 0.77 -9.72
N SER A 49 -10.80 -0.16 -10.65
CA SER A 49 -10.49 -1.56 -10.34
C SER A 49 -9.31 -2.11 -11.14
N ASP A 50 -8.54 -1.24 -11.81
CA ASP A 50 -7.41 -1.65 -12.62
C ASP A 50 -6.09 -1.71 -11.85
N TRP A 51 -6.11 -1.38 -10.56
CA TRP A 51 -4.95 -1.51 -9.67
C TRP A 51 -4.76 -2.97 -9.23
N SER A 52 -3.56 -3.30 -8.75
CA SER A 52 -3.20 -4.70 -8.43
C SER A 52 -3.31 -5.01 -6.95
N VAL A 53 -2.75 -4.15 -6.09
CA VAL A 53 -2.70 -4.37 -4.63
C VAL A 53 -2.93 -3.03 -3.95
N SER A 54 -3.62 -3.06 -2.82
CA SER A 54 -3.79 -1.89 -1.97
C SER A 54 -3.18 -2.12 -0.60
N GLU A 55 -2.85 -1.01 0.06
CA GLU A 55 -2.43 -0.98 1.45
C GLU A 55 -3.21 0.12 2.14
N THR A 56 -3.83 -0.20 3.27
CA THR A 56 -4.51 0.76 4.12
C THR A 56 -3.87 0.74 5.49
N MET A 57 -3.50 1.92 5.99
CA MET A 57 -2.86 2.08 7.29
C MET A 57 -3.57 3.12 8.13
N TYR A 58 -3.47 2.95 9.44
CA TYR A 58 -3.88 3.94 10.42
C TYR A 58 -2.69 4.41 11.24
N PHE A 59 -2.62 5.73 11.43
CA PHE A 59 -1.66 6.39 12.32
C PHE A 59 -2.42 7.23 13.34
N ALA A 60 -1.86 7.36 14.54
CA ALA A 60 -2.47 8.18 15.59
C ALA A 60 -2.44 9.68 15.24
N SER A 61 -1.46 10.10 14.45
CA SER A 61 -1.25 11.51 14.11
C SER A 61 -0.48 11.62 12.80
N SER A 62 -0.50 12.80 12.20
CA SER A 62 0.34 13.09 11.03
C SER A 62 1.83 13.07 11.38
N ALA A 63 2.21 13.39 12.64
CA ALA A 63 3.59 13.26 13.09
C ALA A 63 4.07 11.79 13.06
N ASP A 64 3.20 10.85 13.42
CA ASP A 64 3.53 9.42 13.34
C ASP A 64 3.65 8.97 11.87
N GLN A 65 2.82 9.50 11.00
CA GLN A 65 2.93 9.22 9.56
C GLN A 65 4.23 9.78 8.99
N ASP A 66 4.65 10.96 9.41
CA ASP A 66 5.95 11.53 9.01
C ASP A 66 7.10 10.62 9.48
N ALA A 67 7.04 10.12 10.72
CA ALA A 67 8.04 9.20 11.24
C ALA A 67 8.09 7.88 10.45
N TYR A 68 6.94 7.39 10.02
CA TYR A 68 6.84 6.22 9.15
C TYR A 68 7.55 6.45 7.81
N GLN A 69 7.37 7.62 7.19
CA GLN A 69 7.96 7.92 5.88
C GLN A 69 9.48 7.83 5.89
N VAL A 70 10.14 8.22 6.97
CA VAL A 70 11.60 8.19 7.08
C VAL A 70 12.11 6.94 7.81
N HIS A 71 11.23 6.05 8.23
CA HIS A 71 11.61 4.84 8.95
C HIS A 71 12.44 3.90 8.07
N PRO A 72 13.50 3.27 8.62
CA PRO A 72 14.33 2.36 7.83
C PRO A 72 13.58 1.22 7.16
N LEU A 73 12.53 0.69 7.79
CA LEU A 73 11.72 -0.37 7.19
C LEU A 73 10.94 0.13 5.96
N HIS A 74 10.43 1.37 6.01
CA HIS A 74 9.77 1.96 4.85
C HIS A 74 10.75 2.21 3.72
N GLN A 75 11.93 2.74 4.04
CA GLN A 75 12.98 2.97 3.04
C GLN A 75 13.42 1.67 2.39
N ALA A 76 13.61 0.61 3.18
CA ALA A 76 13.97 -0.71 2.68
C ALA A 76 12.86 -1.30 1.79
N PHE A 77 11.60 -1.09 2.16
CA PHE A 77 10.47 -1.53 1.32
C PHE A 77 10.53 -0.89 -0.05
N VAL A 78 10.66 0.43 -0.12
CA VAL A 78 10.74 1.15 -1.41
C VAL A 78 11.94 0.66 -2.22
N LYS A 79 13.10 0.56 -1.59
CA LYS A 79 14.34 0.13 -2.26
C LYS A 79 14.21 -1.28 -2.84
N ASN A 80 13.62 -2.21 -2.10
CA ASN A 80 13.65 -3.63 -2.44
C ASN A 80 12.47 -4.06 -3.30
N TYR A 81 11.38 -3.29 -3.34
CA TYR A 81 10.13 -3.71 -4.00
C TYR A 81 9.62 -2.75 -5.07
N SER A 82 10.14 -1.51 -5.15
CA SER A 82 9.60 -0.52 -6.11
C SER A 82 9.72 -0.95 -7.57
N HIS A 83 10.64 -1.84 -7.89
CA HIS A 83 10.79 -2.36 -9.26
C HIS A 83 9.56 -3.18 -9.72
N LEU A 84 8.70 -3.59 -8.79
CA LEU A 84 7.51 -4.39 -9.10
C LEU A 84 6.37 -3.56 -9.66
N TRP A 85 6.27 -2.27 -9.32
CA TRP A 85 5.14 -1.45 -9.73
C TRP A 85 5.50 -0.42 -10.79
N SER A 86 4.53 -0.14 -11.66
CA SER A 86 4.63 0.92 -12.69
C SER A 86 4.04 2.23 -12.20
N ARG A 87 3.15 2.17 -11.21
CA ARG A 87 2.44 3.33 -10.67
C ARG A 87 2.04 3.07 -9.24
N VAL A 88 2.07 4.10 -8.43
CA VAL A 88 1.55 4.10 -7.06
C VAL A 88 0.76 5.38 -6.84
N VAL A 89 -0.37 5.27 -6.16
CA VAL A 89 -1.21 6.42 -5.79
C VAL A 89 -1.50 6.36 -4.31
N VAL A 90 -1.33 7.48 -3.63
CA VAL A 90 -1.57 7.61 -2.20
C VAL A 90 -2.73 8.58 -1.97
N TYR A 91 -3.68 8.17 -1.13
CA TYR A 91 -4.72 9.04 -0.61
C TYR A 91 -4.57 9.11 0.90
N ASP A 92 -4.18 10.26 1.41
CA ASP A 92 -4.05 10.48 2.84
C ASP A 92 -5.30 11.19 3.34
N THR A 93 -5.97 10.56 4.31
CA THR A 93 -7.22 11.08 4.86
C THR A 93 -7.04 11.34 6.34
N GLN A 94 -7.39 12.55 6.78
CA GLN A 94 -7.48 12.86 8.19
C GLN A 94 -8.93 12.68 8.65
N VAL A 95 -9.13 11.79 9.63
CA VAL A 95 -10.46 11.58 10.19
C VAL A 95 -10.87 12.81 10.99
N LYS A 96 -12.01 13.39 10.64
CA LYS A 96 -12.59 14.55 11.34
C LYS A 96 -14.03 14.20 11.73
N PRO A 97 -14.34 14.20 13.03
CA PRO A 97 -15.69 13.90 13.50
C PRO A 97 -16.70 14.98 13.11
#